data_46c7f96b80321a7a97b1293d104af99b
#
_entry.id   46c7f96b80321a7a97b1293d104af99b
#
_cell.length_a   1.000
_cell.length_b   1.000
_cell.length_c   1.000
_cell.angle_alpha   90.00
_cell.angle_beta   90.00
_cell.angle_gamma   90.00
#
_symmetry.space_group_name_H-M   'P 1'
#
loop_
_entity.id
_entity.type
_entity.pdbx_description
1 polymer ?
#
loop_
_entity_poly.entity_id
_entity_poly.type
_entity_poly.pdbx_seq_one_letter_code
_entity_poly.pdbx_strand_id
1 'polypeptide(L)'
;AHLPGMSTLHFYDAAAPIVMAESLDMEQVFRASRYDRGDDYLNCPMNREQYDAFMEALLSAETAPVHGFEENMVFEGCMPVESMARRGHMVLAFGPMKPVGLTDPRTGKEAYAIVQLRQDDAAGTMYNLVGFQTRLKFGEQKRVFGMIPGLEYAEFARYGVMHRNTFLHSPGLLDSSYQMISRPGLYFAGQMTGVEGYVESASSGLLAGISLARRLRGEEAVDFP
;
A
#
# COMPACT_ATOMS: atom_id res chain seq x y z
N ALA A 1 -22.77 -1.93 -22.46
CA ALA A 1 -23.52 -0.75 -22.92
C ALA A 1 -22.71 0.49 -22.56
N HIS A 2 -22.34 1.29 -23.56
CA HIS A 2 -21.62 2.55 -23.34
C HIS A 2 -22.62 3.59 -22.83
N LEU A 3 -22.40 4.13 -21.63
CA LEU A 3 -23.20 5.25 -21.13
C LEU A 3 -22.60 6.55 -21.70
N PRO A 4 -23.37 7.38 -22.43
CA PRO A 4 -22.86 8.62 -22.99
C PRO A 4 -22.40 9.58 -21.87
N GLY A 5 -21.25 10.23 -22.06
CA GLY A 5 -20.70 11.19 -21.11
C GLY A 5 -19.88 10.62 -19.97
N MET A 6 -19.72 9.29 -19.89
CA MET A 6 -18.81 8.68 -18.91
C MET A 6 -17.37 8.74 -19.40
N SER A 7 -16.54 9.47 -18.68
CA SER A 7 -15.07 9.35 -18.76
C SER A 7 -14.55 8.62 -17.53
N THR A 8 -13.52 7.81 -17.74
CA THR A 8 -12.84 7.10 -16.65
C THR A 8 -11.43 7.63 -16.50
N LEU A 9 -11.00 7.75 -15.25
CA LEU A 9 -9.64 8.05 -14.87
C LEU A 9 -9.01 6.78 -14.27
N HIS A 10 -7.70 6.76 -14.20
CA HIS A 10 -6.98 5.64 -13.62
C HIS A 10 -5.94 6.17 -12.65
N PHE A 11 -5.73 5.47 -11.55
CA PHE A 11 -4.55 5.61 -10.72
C PHE A 11 -3.93 4.23 -10.45
N TYR A 12 -2.65 4.22 -10.12
CA TYR A 12 -1.90 3.01 -9.85
C TYR A 12 -1.51 2.99 -8.39
N ASP A 13 -1.70 1.85 -7.78
CA ASP A 13 -1.44 1.55 -6.39
C ASP A 13 -0.58 0.29 -6.34
N ALA A 14 0.50 0.32 -5.58
CA ALA A 14 1.39 -0.80 -5.41
C ALA A 14 1.15 -1.46 -4.05
N ALA A 15 0.96 -2.78 -4.04
CA ALA A 15 0.86 -3.58 -2.82
C ALA A 15 2.25 -4.04 -2.38
N ALA A 16 2.47 -4.05 -1.07
CA ALA A 16 3.64 -4.65 -0.45
C ALA A 16 3.50 -6.18 -0.37
N PRO A 17 4.61 -6.93 -0.38
CA PRO A 17 4.58 -8.37 -0.21
C PRO A 17 4.21 -8.77 1.21
N ILE A 18 3.67 -10.00 1.32
CA ILE A 18 3.36 -10.67 2.58
C ILE A 18 4.18 -11.96 2.65
N VAL A 19 4.82 -12.19 3.79
CA VAL A 19 5.65 -13.37 4.06
C VAL A 19 5.07 -14.22 5.17
N MET A 20 5.37 -15.53 5.14
CA MET A 20 4.93 -16.49 6.16
C MET A 20 5.80 -16.35 7.41
N ALA A 21 5.18 -16.30 8.58
CA ALA A 21 5.87 -16.16 9.87
C ALA A 21 6.87 -17.29 10.14
N GLU A 22 6.50 -18.52 9.81
CA GLU A 22 7.31 -19.72 10.03
C GLU A 22 8.60 -19.77 9.20
N SER A 23 8.68 -18.94 8.13
CA SER A 23 9.84 -18.83 7.27
C SER A 23 10.83 -17.73 7.68
N LEU A 24 10.50 -16.98 8.73
CA LEU A 24 11.35 -15.90 9.23
C LEU A 24 12.41 -16.43 10.19
N ASP A 25 13.65 -15.95 10.06
CA ASP A 25 14.69 -16.20 11.05
C ASP A 25 14.51 -15.25 12.25
N MET A 26 13.82 -15.77 13.28
CA MET A 26 13.50 -15.03 14.49
C MET A 26 14.71 -14.66 15.35
N GLU A 27 15.90 -15.26 15.11
CA GLU A 27 17.13 -14.86 15.80
C GLU A 27 17.69 -13.53 15.29
N GLN A 28 17.38 -13.19 14.05
CA GLN A 28 17.85 -11.96 13.41
C GLN A 28 16.90 -10.77 13.58
N VAL A 29 15.66 -11.01 14.01
CA VAL A 29 14.65 -9.98 14.18
C VAL A 29 14.34 -9.72 15.66
N PHE A 30 13.69 -8.60 15.96
CA PHE A 30 13.19 -8.31 17.31
C PHE A 30 11.81 -7.66 17.28
N ARG A 31 11.02 -7.87 18.34
CA ARG A 31 9.70 -7.24 18.51
C ARG A 31 9.84 -5.90 19.18
N ALA A 32 9.29 -4.85 18.59
CA ALA A 32 9.15 -3.54 19.19
C ALA A 32 8.24 -2.65 18.33
N SER A 33 7.57 -1.71 18.97
CA SER A 33 7.01 -0.53 18.32
C SER A 33 7.86 0.70 18.63
N ARG A 34 7.80 1.73 17.77
CA ARG A 34 8.63 2.93 17.95
C ARG A 34 8.33 3.64 19.27
N TYR A 35 9.37 4.16 19.90
CA TYR A 35 9.30 4.94 21.14
C TYR A 35 8.66 4.16 22.29
N ASP A 36 8.96 2.86 22.41
CA ASP A 36 8.47 1.95 23.45
C ASP A 36 6.93 1.92 23.60
N ARG A 37 6.23 2.07 22.46
CA ARG A 37 4.76 2.07 22.44
C ARG A 37 4.14 0.69 22.21
N GLY A 38 4.84 -0.38 22.56
CA GLY A 38 4.40 -1.76 22.41
C GLY A 38 5.34 -2.62 21.57
N ASP A 39 4.84 -3.74 21.07
CA ASP A 39 5.59 -4.78 20.35
C ASP A 39 4.90 -5.29 19.07
N ASP A 40 4.09 -4.43 18.46
CA ASP A 40 3.23 -4.80 17.33
C ASP A 40 3.99 -5.18 16.05
N TYR A 41 5.28 -4.81 15.95
CA TYR A 41 6.08 -5.04 14.75
C TYR A 41 7.25 -5.99 15.02
N LEU A 42 7.54 -6.83 14.01
CA LEU A 42 8.87 -7.43 13.89
C LEU A 42 9.78 -6.46 13.15
N ASN A 43 11.01 -6.32 13.64
CA ASN A 43 11.98 -5.38 13.09
C ASN A 43 13.20 -6.14 12.60
N CYS A 44 13.58 -5.94 11.33
CA CYS A 44 14.74 -6.53 10.68
C CYS A 44 15.85 -5.47 10.60
N PRO A 45 16.81 -5.44 11.53
CA PRO A 45 17.86 -4.44 11.55
C PRO A 45 18.92 -4.73 10.50
N MET A 46 19.40 -3.68 9.85
CA MET A 46 20.50 -3.73 8.89
C MET A 46 21.65 -2.84 9.36
N ASN A 47 22.87 -3.34 9.21
CA ASN A 47 24.04 -2.49 9.28
C ASN A 47 24.24 -1.72 7.97
N ARG A 48 25.25 -0.85 7.91
CA ARG A 48 25.50 -0.02 6.73
C ARG A 48 25.86 -0.85 5.48
N GLU A 49 26.68 -1.86 5.63
CA GLU A 49 27.12 -2.69 4.52
C GLU A 49 25.95 -3.49 3.91
N GLN A 50 25.07 -4.02 4.75
CA GLN A 50 23.86 -4.72 4.34
C GLN A 50 22.89 -3.77 3.62
N TYR A 51 22.73 -2.56 4.14
CA TYR A 51 21.89 -1.54 3.51
C TYR A 51 22.44 -1.11 2.15
N ASP A 52 23.76 -0.86 2.04
CA ASP A 52 24.40 -0.46 0.79
C ASP A 52 24.24 -1.56 -0.28
N ALA A 53 24.48 -2.83 0.09
CA ALA A 53 24.28 -3.96 -0.81
C ALA A 53 22.81 -4.14 -1.22
N PHE A 54 21.89 -3.97 -0.27
CA PHE A 54 20.45 -4.01 -0.55
C PHE A 54 20.03 -2.92 -1.54
N MET A 55 20.51 -1.68 -1.34
CA MET A 55 20.23 -0.55 -2.23
C MET A 55 20.73 -0.80 -3.65
N GLU A 56 21.95 -1.34 -3.81
CA GLU A 56 22.49 -1.71 -5.12
C GLU A 56 21.65 -2.77 -5.81
N ALA A 57 21.29 -3.84 -5.09
CA ALA A 57 20.44 -4.91 -5.59
C ALA A 57 19.04 -4.41 -5.99
N LEU A 58 18.44 -3.52 -5.18
CA LEU A 58 17.13 -2.95 -5.43
C LEU A 58 17.13 -2.05 -6.68
N LEU A 59 18.16 -1.23 -6.85
CA LEU A 59 18.28 -0.31 -7.99
C LEU A 59 18.56 -1.01 -9.32
N SER A 60 19.21 -2.17 -9.27
CA SER A 60 19.52 -3.00 -10.44
C SER A 60 18.42 -4.02 -10.77
N ALA A 61 17.44 -4.21 -9.90
CA ALA A 61 16.41 -5.21 -10.05
C ALA A 61 15.44 -4.93 -11.22
N GLU A 62 14.99 -6.01 -11.87
CA GLU A 62 14.02 -5.91 -12.94
C GLU A 62 12.62 -5.64 -12.40
N THR A 63 11.94 -4.67 -13.02
CA THR A 63 10.55 -4.33 -12.71
C THR A 63 9.59 -4.88 -13.76
N ALA A 64 8.34 -5.08 -13.36
CA ALA A 64 7.27 -5.36 -14.31
C ALA A 64 7.10 -4.18 -15.29
N PRO A 65 6.84 -4.43 -16.57
CA PRO A 65 6.69 -3.37 -17.56
C PRO A 65 5.50 -2.46 -17.21
N VAL A 66 5.72 -1.16 -17.34
CA VAL A 66 4.68 -0.13 -17.16
C VAL A 66 4.33 0.39 -18.56
N HIS A 67 3.06 0.50 -18.88
CA HIS A 67 2.64 1.09 -20.15
C HIS A 67 2.73 2.62 -20.05
N GLY A 68 3.56 3.19 -20.89
CA GLY A 68 4.08 4.53 -21.16
C GLY A 68 3.48 5.82 -20.56
N PHE A 69 2.35 5.83 -19.84
CA PHE A 69 1.78 7.00 -19.14
C PHE A 69 1.74 6.83 -17.61
N GLU A 70 2.16 5.70 -17.10
CA GLU A 70 1.88 5.23 -15.74
C GLU A 70 2.91 5.70 -14.70
N GLU A 71 4.11 6.12 -15.13
CA GLU A 71 5.20 6.52 -14.22
C GLU A 71 4.89 7.76 -13.38
N ASN A 72 4.02 8.64 -13.86
CA ASN A 72 3.68 9.90 -13.20
C ASN A 72 2.32 9.88 -12.45
N MET A 73 1.62 8.75 -12.44
CA MET A 73 0.26 8.62 -11.87
C MET A 73 0.21 7.70 -10.64
N VAL A 74 1.34 7.48 -9.98
CA VAL A 74 1.39 6.72 -8.73
C VAL A 74 1.06 7.68 -7.59
N PHE A 75 0.08 7.30 -6.76
CA PHE A 75 -0.22 8.04 -5.54
C PHE A 75 1.00 8.04 -4.62
N GLU A 76 1.38 9.19 -4.08
CA GLU A 76 2.65 9.35 -3.35
C GLU A 76 2.75 8.42 -2.13
N GLY A 77 1.63 8.13 -1.45
CA GLY A 77 1.57 7.19 -0.33
C GLY A 77 1.72 5.71 -0.72
N CYS A 78 1.59 5.37 -2.01
CA CYS A 78 1.73 4.01 -2.54
C CYS A 78 2.94 3.87 -3.47
N MET A 79 3.91 4.79 -3.37
CA MET A 79 5.09 4.79 -4.23
C MET A 79 5.91 3.51 -4.03
N PRO A 80 6.28 2.80 -5.13
CA PRO A 80 7.14 1.63 -5.07
C PRO A 80 8.49 1.93 -4.41
N VAL A 81 8.96 0.99 -3.58
CA VAL A 81 10.22 1.14 -2.82
C VAL A 81 11.42 1.38 -3.73
N GLU A 82 11.49 0.73 -4.89
CA GLU A 82 12.52 0.94 -5.90
C GLU A 82 12.44 2.33 -6.54
N SER A 83 11.25 2.91 -6.67
CA SER A 83 11.07 4.28 -7.15
C SER A 83 11.52 5.31 -6.11
N MET A 84 11.28 5.05 -4.82
CA MET A 84 11.83 5.85 -3.73
C MET A 84 13.36 5.77 -3.69
N ALA A 85 13.93 4.57 -3.83
CA ALA A 85 15.38 4.34 -3.83
C ALA A 85 16.10 5.14 -4.93
N ARG A 86 15.50 5.30 -6.12
CA ARG A 86 16.04 6.10 -7.22
C ARG A 86 16.18 7.59 -6.91
N ARG A 87 15.46 8.10 -5.91
CA ARG A 87 15.53 9.51 -5.49
C ARG A 87 16.78 9.83 -4.66
N GLY A 88 17.50 8.84 -4.18
CA GLY A 88 18.77 9.00 -3.47
C GLY A 88 19.06 7.89 -2.48
N HIS A 89 20.35 7.64 -2.24
CA HIS A 89 20.84 6.51 -1.44
C HIS A 89 20.23 6.46 -0.02
N MET A 90 20.03 7.60 0.64
CA MET A 90 19.54 7.67 2.01
C MET A 90 18.00 7.76 2.13
N VAL A 91 17.28 7.84 1.00
CA VAL A 91 15.82 8.09 1.03
C VAL A 91 15.07 7.01 1.80
N LEU A 92 15.45 5.74 1.66
CA LEU A 92 14.81 4.66 2.39
C LEU A 92 15.14 4.69 3.88
N ALA A 93 16.39 5.01 4.27
CA ALA A 93 16.82 5.11 5.67
C ALA A 93 16.18 6.30 6.41
N PHE A 94 15.73 7.34 5.70
CA PHE A 94 14.93 8.44 6.26
C PHE A 94 13.42 8.24 6.09
N GLY A 95 13.03 7.28 5.27
CA GLY A 95 11.65 6.92 4.92
C GLY A 95 11.20 5.60 5.57
N PRO A 96 10.81 4.60 4.75
CA PRO A 96 10.23 3.35 5.25
C PRO A 96 11.20 2.51 6.09
N MET A 97 12.51 2.66 5.91
CA MET A 97 13.52 1.93 6.67
C MET A 97 14.16 2.76 7.81
N LYS A 98 13.51 3.82 8.24
CA LYS A 98 14.03 4.71 9.29
C LYS A 98 14.23 3.94 10.61
N PRO A 99 15.42 3.98 11.24
CA PRO A 99 15.69 3.25 12.49
C PRO A 99 15.22 4.00 13.76
N VAL A 100 15.01 5.30 13.69
CA VAL A 100 14.77 6.19 14.85
C VAL A 100 13.61 5.70 15.71
N GLY A 101 13.86 5.63 17.02
CA GLY A 101 12.91 5.19 18.03
C GLY A 101 12.79 3.66 18.15
N LEU A 102 13.73 2.91 17.55
CA LEU A 102 13.83 1.46 17.64
C LEU A 102 15.24 1.08 18.09
N THR A 103 15.37 0.55 19.30
CA THR A 103 16.63 0.03 19.83
C THR A 103 16.60 -1.49 19.75
N ASP A 104 17.61 -2.09 19.13
CA ASP A 104 17.76 -3.54 19.10
C ASP A 104 18.14 -4.03 20.51
N PRO A 105 17.30 -4.83 21.20
CA PRO A 105 17.54 -5.27 22.55
C PRO A 105 18.79 -6.17 22.70
N ARG A 106 19.26 -6.77 21.60
CA ARG A 106 20.45 -7.62 21.58
C ARG A 106 21.75 -6.80 21.62
N THR A 107 21.73 -5.60 21.05
CA THR A 107 22.91 -4.73 20.95
C THR A 107 22.84 -3.50 21.83
N GLY A 108 21.64 -3.11 22.25
CA GLY A 108 21.37 -1.85 22.96
C GLY A 108 21.55 -0.60 22.09
N LYS A 109 21.60 -0.75 20.75
CA LYS A 109 21.86 0.34 19.80
C LYS A 109 20.78 0.41 18.73
N GLU A 110 20.63 1.60 18.14
CA GLU A 110 19.88 1.75 16.90
C GLU A 110 20.68 1.15 15.72
N ALA A 111 19.98 0.47 14.80
CA ALA A 111 20.56 -0.02 13.57
C ALA A 111 20.80 1.14 12.57
N TYR A 112 21.52 0.87 11.49
CA TYR A 112 21.67 1.84 10.40
C TYR A 112 20.36 2.04 9.61
N ALA A 113 19.63 0.95 9.36
CA ALA A 113 18.29 0.94 8.78
C ALA A 113 17.49 -0.23 9.35
N ILE A 114 16.16 -0.15 9.31
CA ILE A 114 15.27 -1.21 9.82
C ILE A 114 14.12 -1.41 8.85
N VAL A 115 13.88 -2.65 8.45
CA VAL A 115 12.63 -3.04 7.79
C VAL A 115 11.63 -3.50 8.86
N GLN A 116 10.45 -2.91 8.86
CA GLN A 116 9.39 -3.31 9.78
C GLN A 116 8.42 -4.27 9.10
N LEU A 117 8.06 -5.33 9.80
CA LEU A 117 7.04 -6.30 9.40
C LEU A 117 5.83 -6.13 10.31
N ARG A 118 4.67 -5.90 9.72
CA ARG A 118 3.39 -5.80 10.44
C ARG A 118 2.60 -7.08 10.28
N GLN A 119 2.07 -7.59 11.39
CA GLN A 119 1.16 -8.73 11.38
C GLN A 119 -0.04 -8.46 10.45
N ASP A 120 -0.31 -9.37 9.51
CA ASP A 120 -1.33 -9.20 8.48
C ASP A 120 -2.63 -9.97 8.81
N ASP A 121 -2.55 -10.99 9.67
CA ASP A 121 -3.68 -11.80 10.09
C ASP A 121 -3.79 -11.92 11.62
N ALA A 122 -4.99 -12.21 12.13
CA ALA A 122 -5.23 -12.32 13.57
C ALA A 122 -4.46 -13.48 14.24
N ALA A 123 -4.11 -14.50 13.47
CA ALA A 123 -3.37 -15.68 13.97
C ALA A 123 -1.85 -15.43 14.05
N GLY A 124 -1.33 -14.33 13.47
CA GLY A 124 0.09 -14.03 13.44
C GLY A 124 0.90 -14.96 12.53
N THR A 125 0.25 -15.56 11.54
CA THR A 125 0.90 -16.48 10.59
C THR A 125 1.51 -15.79 9.38
N MET A 126 1.16 -14.52 9.17
CA MET A 126 1.59 -13.73 8.02
C MET A 126 2.02 -12.32 8.44
N TYR A 127 3.04 -11.79 7.75
CA TYR A 127 3.58 -10.46 7.99
C TYR A 127 3.73 -9.67 6.69
N ASN A 128 3.26 -8.44 6.71
CA ASN A 128 3.38 -7.48 5.60
C ASN A 128 4.66 -6.64 5.76
N LEU A 129 5.44 -6.47 4.70
CA LEU A 129 6.61 -5.59 4.68
C LEU A 129 6.15 -4.13 4.60
N VAL A 130 6.27 -3.40 5.68
CA VAL A 130 5.76 -2.03 5.80
C VAL A 130 6.54 -1.06 4.90
N GLY A 131 5.83 -0.38 4.00
CA GLY A 131 6.45 0.59 3.09
C GLY A 131 7.19 -0.02 1.90
N PHE A 132 7.06 -1.34 1.68
CA PHE A 132 7.69 -2.07 0.60
C PHE A 132 6.74 -2.39 -0.56
N GLN A 133 5.83 -1.46 -0.85
CA GLN A 133 5.08 -1.53 -2.10
C GLN A 133 6.06 -1.61 -3.27
N THR A 134 5.81 -2.49 -4.23
CA THR A 134 6.78 -2.76 -5.28
C THR A 134 6.14 -3.22 -6.58
N ARG A 135 6.84 -2.94 -7.68
CA ARG A 135 6.59 -3.50 -9.01
C ARG A 135 7.71 -4.41 -9.50
N LEU A 136 8.63 -4.80 -8.60
CA LEU A 136 9.66 -5.77 -8.93
C LEU A 136 9.04 -7.07 -9.45
N LYS A 137 9.67 -7.71 -10.43
CA LYS A 137 9.29 -9.08 -10.83
C LYS A 137 9.38 -10.03 -9.63
N PHE A 138 8.57 -11.07 -9.58
CA PHE A 138 8.49 -11.98 -8.42
C PHE A 138 9.85 -12.60 -8.05
N GLY A 139 10.64 -13.01 -9.06
CA GLY A 139 12.00 -13.51 -8.83
C GLY A 139 12.93 -12.49 -8.19
N GLU A 140 12.79 -11.22 -8.61
CA GLU A 140 13.55 -10.11 -8.05
C GLU A 140 13.11 -9.77 -6.62
N GLN A 141 11.82 -9.84 -6.32
CA GLN A 141 11.34 -9.67 -4.95
C GLN A 141 11.96 -10.70 -4.02
N LYS A 142 11.97 -11.98 -4.43
CA LYS A 142 12.60 -13.05 -3.65
C LYS A 142 14.10 -12.81 -3.46
N ARG A 143 14.80 -12.42 -4.52
CA ARG A 143 16.26 -12.16 -4.48
C ARG A 143 16.61 -10.96 -3.62
N VAL A 144 15.94 -9.81 -3.86
CA VAL A 144 16.29 -8.53 -3.21
C VAL A 144 15.79 -8.49 -1.77
N PHE A 145 14.55 -8.89 -1.51
CA PHE A 145 14.01 -8.86 -0.15
C PHE A 145 14.58 -9.99 0.72
N GLY A 146 15.07 -11.08 0.13
CA GLY A 146 15.85 -12.10 0.83
C GLY A 146 17.25 -11.65 1.31
N MET A 147 17.69 -10.44 0.93
CA MET A 147 18.91 -9.82 1.49
C MET A 147 18.65 -9.12 2.83
N ILE A 148 17.39 -8.95 3.22
CA ILE A 148 17.00 -8.33 4.48
C ILE A 148 17.21 -9.35 5.60
N PRO A 149 17.98 -9.05 6.67
CA PRO A 149 18.20 -9.94 7.79
C PRO A 149 16.89 -10.48 8.38
N GLY A 150 16.81 -11.80 8.51
CA GLY A 150 15.59 -12.50 8.93
C GLY A 150 14.65 -12.91 7.80
N LEU A 151 14.92 -12.50 6.55
CA LEU A 151 14.10 -12.82 5.37
C LEU A 151 14.86 -13.69 4.34
N GLU A 152 16.04 -14.22 4.66
CA GLU A 152 16.87 -14.98 3.74
C GLU A 152 16.16 -16.20 3.14
N TYR A 153 15.29 -16.82 3.94
CA TYR A 153 14.50 -18.00 3.55
C TYR A 153 13.01 -17.71 3.50
N ALA A 154 12.62 -16.43 3.47
CA ALA A 154 11.22 -16.04 3.55
C ALA A 154 10.37 -16.65 2.41
N GLU A 155 9.29 -17.27 2.80
CA GLU A 155 8.24 -17.74 1.90
C GLU A 155 7.18 -16.65 1.71
N PHE A 156 6.93 -16.27 0.45
CA PHE A 156 5.98 -15.23 0.12
C PHE A 156 4.57 -15.82 0.01
N ALA A 157 3.72 -15.50 0.99
CA ALA A 157 2.28 -15.77 0.91
C ALA A 157 1.64 -14.98 -0.24
N ARG A 158 2.14 -13.75 -0.48
CA ARG A 158 1.76 -12.90 -1.59
C ARG A 158 2.92 -12.01 -2.01
N TYR A 159 3.18 -11.96 -3.31
CA TYR A 159 4.12 -10.98 -3.86
C TYR A 159 3.50 -9.60 -3.94
N GLY A 160 4.36 -8.57 -3.85
CA GLY A 160 3.98 -7.21 -4.17
C GLY A 160 3.60 -7.10 -5.65
N VAL A 161 2.54 -6.37 -5.93
CA VAL A 161 2.03 -6.15 -7.29
C VAL A 161 1.54 -4.73 -7.45
N MET A 162 1.53 -4.24 -8.68
CA MET A 162 0.90 -2.97 -9.01
C MET A 162 -0.53 -3.22 -9.48
N HIS A 163 -1.48 -2.52 -8.88
CA HIS A 163 -2.89 -2.55 -9.26
C HIS A 163 -3.24 -1.29 -10.05
N ARG A 164 -3.99 -1.47 -11.11
CA ARG A 164 -4.62 -0.39 -11.84
C ARG A 164 -6.04 -0.22 -11.34
N ASN A 165 -6.30 0.90 -10.70
CA ASN A 165 -7.63 1.28 -10.26
C ASN A 165 -8.29 2.20 -11.30
N THR A 166 -9.55 1.93 -11.60
CA THR A 166 -10.33 2.71 -12.56
C THR A 166 -11.50 3.34 -11.82
N PHE A 167 -11.70 4.64 -11.99
CA PHE A 167 -12.79 5.37 -11.38
C PHE A 167 -13.44 6.33 -12.36
N LEU A 168 -14.64 6.76 -12.05
CA LEU A 168 -15.41 7.72 -12.84
C LEU A 168 -14.88 9.14 -12.58
N HIS A 169 -14.83 9.97 -13.61
CA HIS A 169 -14.66 11.39 -13.45
C HIS A 169 -15.98 11.97 -12.91
N SER A 170 -16.20 11.87 -11.60
CA SER A 170 -17.46 12.17 -10.92
C SER A 170 -17.92 13.63 -10.98
N PRO A 171 -17.03 14.66 -10.98
CA PRO A 171 -17.46 16.05 -11.11
C PRO A 171 -18.27 16.28 -12.40
N GLY A 172 -19.51 16.79 -12.24
CA GLY A 172 -20.44 17.02 -13.34
C GLY A 172 -21.13 15.77 -13.90
N LEU A 173 -20.73 14.56 -13.45
CA LEU A 173 -21.37 13.29 -13.79
C LEU A 173 -22.36 12.84 -12.72
N LEU A 174 -21.98 12.98 -11.44
CA LEU A 174 -22.77 12.60 -10.28
C LEU A 174 -23.20 13.84 -9.49
N ASP A 175 -24.39 13.79 -8.88
CA ASP A 175 -24.83 14.76 -7.88
C ASP A 175 -24.29 14.43 -6.47
N SER A 176 -24.63 15.25 -5.46
CA SER A 176 -24.23 15.08 -4.06
C SER A 176 -24.74 13.79 -3.42
N SER A 177 -25.76 13.17 -4.00
CA SER A 177 -26.32 11.89 -3.57
C SER A 177 -25.68 10.66 -4.24
N TYR A 178 -24.64 10.87 -5.05
CA TYR A 178 -24.00 9.87 -5.90
C TYR A 178 -24.87 9.32 -7.03
N GLN A 179 -25.95 10.03 -7.38
CA GLN A 179 -26.80 9.69 -8.52
C GLN A 179 -26.24 10.29 -9.82
N MET A 180 -26.33 9.53 -10.90
CA MET A 180 -25.96 10.05 -12.23
C MET A 180 -26.93 11.13 -12.69
N ILE A 181 -26.43 12.35 -12.94
CA ILE A 181 -27.23 13.53 -13.31
C ILE A 181 -28.04 13.25 -14.58
N SER A 182 -27.41 12.67 -15.61
CA SER A 182 -28.04 12.38 -16.90
C SER A 182 -28.96 11.14 -16.89
N ARG A 183 -28.94 10.36 -15.82
CA ARG A 183 -29.76 9.14 -15.69
C ARG A 183 -30.30 8.96 -14.28
N PRO A 184 -31.39 9.63 -13.93
CA PRO A 184 -32.02 9.51 -12.62
C PRO A 184 -32.36 8.06 -12.27
N GLY A 185 -32.05 7.66 -11.03
CA GLY A 185 -32.22 6.28 -10.52
C GLY A 185 -30.99 5.38 -10.68
N LEU A 186 -29.94 5.85 -11.35
CA LEU A 186 -28.66 5.15 -11.40
C LEU A 186 -27.69 5.80 -10.42
N TYR A 187 -27.20 5.00 -9.47
CA TYR A 187 -26.27 5.42 -8.41
C TYR A 187 -24.95 4.70 -8.55
N PHE A 188 -23.88 5.38 -8.16
CA PHE A 188 -22.52 4.83 -8.04
C PHE A 188 -22.02 5.04 -6.62
N ALA A 189 -21.11 4.19 -6.13
CA ALA A 189 -20.60 4.30 -4.77
C ALA A 189 -19.19 3.72 -4.65
N GLY A 190 -18.50 4.09 -3.57
CA GLY A 190 -17.18 3.57 -3.23
C GLY A 190 -16.09 4.09 -4.17
N GLN A 191 -14.97 3.36 -4.21
CA GLN A 191 -13.79 3.74 -4.97
C GLN A 191 -14.07 4.04 -6.46
N MET A 192 -15.08 3.41 -7.02
CA MET A 192 -15.54 3.67 -8.39
C MET A 192 -15.93 5.14 -8.65
N THR A 193 -16.28 5.90 -7.62
CA THR A 193 -16.64 7.33 -7.74
C THR A 193 -15.47 8.28 -7.53
N GLY A 194 -14.24 7.74 -7.37
CA GLY A 194 -13.05 8.52 -7.07
C GLY A 194 -12.83 8.78 -5.58
N VAL A 195 -13.66 8.18 -4.73
CA VAL A 195 -13.47 8.21 -3.26
C VAL A 195 -12.37 7.24 -2.89
N GLU A 196 -11.39 7.71 -2.12
CA GLU A 196 -10.27 6.92 -1.62
C GLU A 196 -10.43 6.63 -0.13
N GLY A 197 -10.01 5.46 0.31
CA GLY A 197 -10.11 4.98 1.70
C GLY A 197 -11.27 4.01 1.91
N TYR A 198 -11.08 3.07 2.85
CA TYR A 198 -12.10 2.05 3.15
C TYR A 198 -13.34 2.64 3.82
N VAL A 199 -13.12 3.55 4.80
CA VAL A 199 -14.22 4.19 5.55
C VAL A 199 -15.00 5.13 4.64
N GLU A 200 -14.32 5.92 3.84
CA GLU A 200 -14.88 6.85 2.88
C GLU A 200 -15.69 6.11 1.80
N SER A 201 -15.16 5.00 1.30
CA SER A 201 -15.87 4.14 0.34
C SER A 201 -17.13 3.53 0.93
N ALA A 202 -17.07 3.04 2.18
CA ALA A 202 -18.23 2.52 2.88
C ALA A 202 -19.27 3.63 3.15
N SER A 203 -18.82 4.82 3.54
CA SER A 203 -19.69 5.98 3.77
C SER A 203 -20.40 6.41 2.49
N SER A 204 -19.69 6.49 1.36
CA SER A 204 -20.31 6.82 0.07
C SER A 204 -21.38 5.80 -0.34
N GLY A 205 -21.13 4.51 -0.05
CA GLY A 205 -22.10 3.44 -0.28
C GLY A 205 -23.36 3.60 0.57
N LEU A 206 -23.18 3.94 1.86
CA LEU A 206 -24.28 4.20 2.79
C LEU A 206 -25.12 5.39 2.32
N LEU A 207 -24.46 6.50 1.93
CA LEU A 207 -25.11 7.72 1.44
C LEU A 207 -25.92 7.46 0.17
N ALA A 208 -25.33 6.78 -0.81
CA ALA A 208 -26.03 6.40 -2.04
C ALA A 208 -27.23 5.51 -1.75
N GLY A 209 -27.10 4.53 -0.84
CA GLY A 209 -28.16 3.64 -0.44
C GLY A 209 -29.32 4.33 0.27
N ILE A 210 -29.04 5.22 1.22
CA ILE A 210 -30.06 6.05 1.90
C ILE A 210 -30.78 6.97 0.91
N SER A 211 -30.05 7.64 0.04
CA SER A 211 -30.61 8.55 -0.97
C SER A 211 -31.51 7.81 -1.94
N LEU A 212 -31.12 6.63 -2.40
CA LEU A 212 -31.96 5.77 -3.23
C LEU A 212 -33.22 5.31 -2.50
N ALA A 213 -33.10 4.86 -1.24
CA ALA A 213 -34.24 4.38 -0.44
C ALA A 213 -35.28 5.52 -0.21
N ARG A 214 -34.82 6.73 0.09
CA ARG A 214 -35.69 7.91 0.24
C ARG A 214 -36.40 8.25 -1.06
N ARG A 215 -35.65 8.29 -2.17
CA ARG A 215 -36.24 8.51 -3.49
C ARG A 215 -37.35 7.51 -3.83
N LEU A 216 -37.15 6.23 -3.54
CA LEU A 216 -38.17 5.19 -3.78
C LEU A 216 -39.43 5.40 -2.93
N ARG A 217 -39.33 6.14 -1.82
CA ARG A 217 -40.45 6.55 -0.97
C ARG A 217 -41.06 7.90 -1.38
N GLY A 218 -40.54 8.55 -2.40
CA GLY A 218 -40.97 9.88 -2.80
C GLY A 218 -40.47 11.01 -1.89
N GLU A 219 -39.45 10.74 -1.07
CA GLU A 219 -38.79 11.71 -0.19
C GLU A 219 -37.61 12.38 -0.93
N GLU A 220 -37.21 13.57 -0.47
CA GLU A 220 -36.00 14.23 -0.99
C GLU A 220 -34.73 13.45 -0.63
N ALA A 221 -33.70 13.54 -1.50
CA ALA A 221 -32.40 12.99 -1.20
C ALA A 221 -31.78 13.67 0.04
N VAL A 222 -30.87 12.97 0.71
CA VAL A 222 -30.11 13.57 1.82
C VAL A 222 -29.09 14.51 1.23
N ASP A 223 -29.16 15.77 1.64
CA ASP A 223 -28.12 16.75 1.33
C ASP A 223 -27.09 16.72 2.45
N PHE A 224 -25.84 16.41 2.09
CA PHE A 224 -24.72 16.44 3.02
C PHE A 224 -23.88 17.67 2.74
N PRO A 225 -23.44 18.37 3.80
CA PRO A 225 -22.60 19.56 3.67
C PRO A 225 -21.22 19.24 3.06
#